data_4e60006a84d056f3ade051a7534d2ada
#
_entry.id   4e60006a84d056f3ade051a7534d2ada
#
_cell.length_a   1.000
_cell.length_b   1.000
_cell.length_c   1.000
_cell.angle_alpha   90.00
_cell.angle_beta   90.00
_cell.angle_gamma   90.00
#
_symmetry.space_group_name_H-M   'P 1'
#
loop_
_entity.id
_entity.type
_entity.pdbx_description
1 polymer ?
#
loop_
_entity_poly.entity_id
_entity_poly.type
_entity_poly.pdbx_seq_one_letter_code
_entity_poly.pdbx_strand_id
1 'polypeptide(L)'
;MGKSARILGEAYNLNAQEMNYILNKEGFLDGEPGDYFPSEMGKQYATQKDFHRGTGGYAHYNRYWTTTTWDDSIEDALHITPELKAEARKAIADRRQMQAEARRAASEAAEQRFREAQENFQAAISNNADSDESSNGING
;
A
#
# COMPACT_ATOMS: atom_id res chain seq x y z
N MET A 1 15.39 -0.51 25.44
CA MET A 1 14.85 -1.41 24.43
C MET A 1 14.05 -0.64 23.41
N GLY A 2 14.14 -1.03 22.15
CA GLY A 2 13.44 -0.36 21.09
C GLY A 2 11.97 -0.69 21.03
N LYS A 3 11.16 0.28 20.66
CA LYS A 3 9.72 0.11 20.43
C LYS A 3 9.44 0.28 18.95
N SER A 4 8.60 -0.58 18.39
CA SER A 4 8.14 -0.38 17.01
C SER A 4 7.21 0.83 16.94
N ALA A 5 6.96 1.32 15.74
CA ALA A 5 6.04 2.44 15.55
C ALA A 5 4.65 2.11 16.12
N ARG A 6 4.23 0.86 15.98
CA ARG A 6 2.95 0.41 16.52
C ARG A 6 2.92 0.53 18.04
N ILE A 7 3.95 0.04 18.73
CA ILE A 7 4.03 0.09 20.18
C ILE A 7 4.16 1.53 20.65
N LEU A 8 4.99 2.31 19.97
CA LEU A 8 5.18 3.72 20.29
C LEU A 8 3.87 4.49 20.17
N GLY A 9 3.09 4.19 19.11
CA GLY A 9 1.80 4.83 18.89
C GLY A 9 0.74 4.45 19.90
N GLU A 10 0.80 3.25 20.47
CA GLU A 10 -0.17 2.80 21.46
C GLU A 10 -0.23 3.75 22.66
N ALA A 11 0.89 4.32 23.07
CA ALA A 11 0.93 5.28 24.17
C ALA A 11 0.14 6.55 23.87
N TYR A 12 -0.08 6.83 22.59
CA TYR A 12 -0.78 8.03 22.13
C TYR A 12 -2.12 7.71 21.46
N ASN A 13 -2.59 6.48 21.56
CA ASN A 13 -3.81 6.00 20.89
C ASN A 13 -3.75 6.14 19.38
N LEU A 14 -2.59 5.90 18.81
CA LEU A 14 -2.35 5.97 17.38
C LEU A 14 -1.96 4.58 16.85
N ASN A 15 -2.34 4.28 15.63
CA ASN A 15 -1.87 3.06 14.98
C ASN A 15 -0.48 3.30 14.37
N ALA A 16 0.12 2.23 13.82
CA ALA A 16 1.48 2.31 13.26
C ALA A 16 1.58 3.32 12.13
N GLN A 17 0.57 3.38 11.27
CA GLN A 17 0.58 4.29 10.13
C GLN A 17 0.49 5.74 10.57
N GLU A 18 -0.36 6.02 11.54
CA GLU A 18 -0.52 7.35 12.10
C GLU A 18 0.77 7.79 12.81
N MET A 19 1.37 6.88 13.56
CA MET A 19 2.63 7.16 14.24
C MET A 19 3.75 7.43 13.24
N ASN A 20 3.85 6.65 12.19
CA ASN A 20 4.83 6.88 11.12
C ASN A 20 4.63 8.23 10.46
N TYR A 21 3.38 8.63 10.26
CA TYR A 21 3.09 9.96 9.71
C TYR A 21 3.66 11.06 10.60
N ILE A 22 3.45 10.95 11.91
CA ILE A 22 3.96 11.91 12.88
C ILE A 22 5.48 11.91 12.90
N LEU A 23 6.09 10.73 12.91
CA LEU A 23 7.54 10.61 12.88
C LEU A 23 8.13 11.25 11.61
N ASN A 24 7.46 11.09 10.49
CA ASN A 24 7.88 11.74 9.24
C ASN A 24 7.74 13.25 9.33
N LYS A 25 6.63 13.72 9.87
CA LYS A 25 6.38 15.16 9.98
C LYS A 25 7.32 15.84 10.97
N GLU A 26 7.66 15.14 12.05
CA GLU A 26 8.62 15.66 13.04
C GLU A 26 10.08 15.55 12.57
N GLY A 27 10.31 14.90 11.44
CA GLY A 27 11.63 14.83 10.86
C GLY A 27 12.46 13.62 11.24
N PHE A 28 11.86 12.63 11.91
CA PHE A 28 12.56 11.40 12.30
C PHE A 28 12.56 10.34 11.21
N LEU A 29 11.62 10.42 10.29
CA LEU A 29 11.53 9.52 9.15
C LEU A 29 11.56 10.30 7.84
N ASP A 30 12.25 9.73 6.86
CA ASP A 30 12.24 10.19 5.48
C ASP A 30 11.56 9.15 4.61
N GLY A 31 11.23 9.53 3.39
CA GLY A 31 10.63 8.62 2.42
C GLY A 31 9.14 8.83 2.29
N GLU A 32 8.48 7.81 1.80
CA GLU A 32 7.05 7.83 1.51
C GLU A 32 6.32 6.78 2.34
N PRO A 33 4.99 6.93 2.50
CA PRO A 33 4.21 5.92 3.20
C PRO A 33 4.39 4.53 2.59
N GLY A 34 4.74 3.59 3.45
CA GLY A 34 5.06 2.23 3.04
C GLY A 34 6.55 2.01 2.77
N ASP A 35 7.32 3.09 2.71
CA ASP A 35 8.76 3.01 2.40
C ASP A 35 9.53 4.04 3.21
N TYR A 36 9.17 4.17 4.47
CA TYR A 36 9.84 5.08 5.39
C TYR A 36 11.17 4.50 5.88
N PHE A 37 12.13 5.37 6.06
CA PHE A 37 13.42 5.01 6.67
C PHE A 37 13.84 6.14 7.61
N PRO A 38 14.66 5.85 8.64
CA PRO A 38 15.10 6.88 9.56
C PRO A 38 15.92 7.97 8.87
N SER A 39 15.58 9.22 9.17
CA SER A 39 16.36 10.38 8.73
C SER A 39 17.66 10.45 9.53
N GLU A 40 18.52 11.41 9.19
CA GLU A 40 19.73 11.66 9.95
C GLU A 40 19.43 11.90 11.44
N MET A 41 18.38 12.69 11.71
CA MET A 41 17.95 12.95 13.07
C MET A 41 17.35 11.69 13.71
N GLY A 42 16.56 10.95 12.93
CA GLY A 42 15.92 9.73 13.39
C GLY A 42 16.89 8.61 13.72
N LYS A 43 18.02 8.56 13.02
CA LYS A 43 19.03 7.52 13.27
C LYS A 43 19.57 7.53 14.70
N GLN A 44 19.51 8.67 15.36
CA GLN A 44 19.96 8.77 16.75
C GLN A 44 19.06 7.98 17.70
N TYR A 45 17.82 7.78 17.31
CA TYR A 45 16.81 7.12 18.14
C TYR A 45 16.36 5.78 17.56
N ALA A 46 16.74 5.46 16.34
CA ALA A 46 16.27 4.28 15.65
C ALA A 46 17.33 3.19 15.58
N THR A 47 16.87 1.97 15.73
CA THR A 47 17.67 0.79 15.44
C THR A 47 16.99 0.02 14.34
N GLN A 48 17.68 -0.25 13.26
CA GLN A 48 17.17 -1.06 12.17
C GLN A 48 17.77 -2.47 12.28
N LYS A 49 16.89 -3.45 12.22
CA LYS A 49 17.30 -4.84 12.13
C LYS A 49 16.79 -5.40 10.82
N ASP A 50 17.71 -5.93 10.05
CA ASP A 50 17.40 -6.63 8.83
C ASP A 50 17.05 -8.07 9.17
N PHE A 51 15.82 -8.44 8.89
CA PHE A 51 15.40 -9.82 9.04
C PHE A 51 15.52 -10.52 7.72
N HIS A 52 16.38 -11.50 7.69
CA HIS A 52 16.55 -12.35 6.53
C HIS A 52 15.77 -13.64 6.76
N ARG A 53 14.65 -13.76 6.08
CA ARG A 53 13.90 -15.00 6.13
C ARG A 53 14.32 -15.85 4.94
N GLY A 54 15.51 -16.39 5.04
CA GLY A 54 15.94 -17.20 3.94
C GLY A 54 16.72 -18.34 4.46
N THR A 55 16.06 -19.39 4.70
CA THR A 55 16.78 -20.61 4.78
C THR A 55 16.87 -21.15 3.38
N GLY A 56 17.98 -20.96 2.82
CA GLY A 56 18.50 -21.65 1.70
C GLY A 56 17.57 -22.27 0.67
N GLY A 57 17.72 -21.95 -0.54
CA GLY A 57 17.03 -22.60 -1.61
C GLY A 57 15.99 -21.78 -2.31
N TYR A 58 15.50 -20.75 -1.67
CA TYR A 58 14.49 -19.90 -2.29
C TYR A 58 15.03 -18.49 -2.45
N ALA A 59 16.07 -18.37 -3.24
CA ALA A 59 16.73 -17.10 -3.49
C ALA A 59 15.76 -16.04 -4.03
N HIS A 60 14.77 -16.47 -4.78
CA HIS A 60 13.77 -15.57 -5.34
C HIS A 60 12.72 -15.15 -4.30
N TYR A 61 12.72 -15.74 -3.12
CA TYR A 61 11.89 -15.36 -2.00
C TYR A 61 12.69 -14.68 -0.91
N ASN A 62 13.83 -14.18 -1.21
CA ASN A 62 14.60 -13.40 -0.27
C ASN A 62 13.83 -12.16 0.08
N ARG A 63 12.96 -12.29 1.03
CA ARG A 63 12.25 -11.16 1.59
C ARG A 63 13.15 -10.54 2.62
N TYR A 64 13.78 -9.52 2.19
CA TYR A 64 14.51 -8.64 3.03
C TYR A 64 13.50 -7.63 3.57
N TRP A 65 13.30 -7.61 4.86
CA TRP A 65 12.56 -6.52 5.44
C TRP A 65 13.35 -5.94 6.59
N THR A 66 13.26 -4.63 6.70
CA THR A 66 13.94 -3.91 7.76
C THR A 66 12.89 -3.51 8.79
N THR A 67 13.08 -3.92 10.01
CA THR A 67 12.24 -3.48 11.11
C THR A 67 12.95 -2.36 11.84
N THR A 68 12.28 -1.23 11.95
CA THR A 68 12.79 -0.08 12.68
C THR A 68 12.19 -0.07 14.08
N THR A 69 13.04 -0.04 15.09
CA THR A 69 12.63 0.14 16.47
C THR A 69 13.17 1.46 16.98
N TRP A 70 12.41 2.10 17.83
CA TRP A 70 12.74 3.42 18.35
C TRP A 70 13.12 3.35 19.81
N ASP A 71 14.15 4.08 20.18
CA ASP A 71 14.56 4.19 21.58
C ASP A 71 13.48 4.94 22.36
N ASP A 72 13.30 4.57 23.62
CA ASP A 72 12.33 5.24 24.51
C ASP A 72 12.58 6.73 24.60
N SER A 73 13.82 7.16 24.47
CA SER A 73 14.17 8.58 24.53
C SER A 73 13.55 9.42 23.42
N ILE A 74 13.07 8.79 22.35
CA ILE A 74 12.39 9.55 21.28
C ILE A 74 11.11 10.20 21.78
N GLU A 75 10.48 9.61 22.79
CA GLU A 75 9.25 10.19 23.37
C GLU A 75 9.51 11.59 23.92
N ASP A 76 10.69 11.82 24.47
CA ASP A 76 11.08 13.15 24.98
C ASP A 76 11.32 14.14 23.85
N ALA A 77 11.71 13.65 22.68
CA ALA A 77 11.96 14.50 21.52
C ALA A 77 10.70 14.75 20.68
N LEU A 78 9.68 13.95 20.85
CA LEU A 78 8.42 14.10 20.11
C LEU A 78 7.54 15.19 20.74
N HIS A 79 6.94 16.00 19.86
CA HIS A 79 6.01 17.04 20.27
C HIS A 79 4.62 16.67 19.75
N ILE A 80 4.01 15.69 20.40
CA ILE A 80 2.71 15.17 19.98
C ILE A 80 1.60 15.96 20.66
N THR A 81 0.90 16.77 19.88
CA THR A 81 -0.24 17.55 20.35
C THR A 81 -1.53 16.90 19.89
N PRO A 82 -2.68 17.23 20.52
CA PRO A 82 -3.98 16.74 20.05
C PRO A 82 -4.24 17.12 18.58
N GLU A 83 -3.78 18.30 18.16
CA GLU A 83 -3.93 18.78 16.79
C GLU A 83 -3.12 17.90 15.83
N LEU A 84 -1.89 17.56 16.21
CA LEU A 84 -1.04 16.70 15.40
C LEU A 84 -1.62 15.28 15.29
N LYS A 85 -2.18 14.76 16.37
CA LYS A 85 -2.87 13.46 16.33
C LYS A 85 -4.06 13.49 15.39
N ALA A 86 -4.86 14.56 15.46
CA ALA A 86 -6.02 14.71 14.60
C ALA A 86 -5.59 14.80 13.13
N GLU A 87 -4.54 15.54 12.86
CA GLU A 87 -3.97 15.65 11.52
C GLU A 87 -3.52 14.29 10.98
N ALA A 88 -2.81 13.54 11.81
CA ALA A 88 -2.33 12.21 11.43
C ALA A 88 -3.50 11.26 11.12
N ARG A 89 -4.51 11.25 11.97
CA ARG A 89 -5.70 10.42 11.78
C ARG A 89 -6.42 10.79 10.50
N LYS A 90 -6.57 12.07 10.25
CA LYS A 90 -7.22 12.55 9.03
C LYS A 90 -6.40 12.17 7.79
N ALA A 91 -5.11 12.38 7.83
CA ALA A 91 -4.22 12.08 6.70
C ALA A 91 -4.28 10.59 6.34
N ILE A 92 -4.24 9.72 7.35
CA ILE A 92 -4.29 8.28 7.12
C ILE A 92 -5.68 7.84 6.64
N ALA A 93 -6.74 8.42 7.21
CA ALA A 93 -8.11 8.14 6.78
C ALA A 93 -8.32 8.56 5.33
N ASP A 94 -7.89 9.76 4.96
CA ASP A 94 -7.99 10.28 3.60
C ASP A 94 -7.21 9.39 2.63
N ARG A 95 -6.02 8.98 3.02
CA ARG A 95 -5.20 8.08 2.20
C ARG A 95 -5.88 6.74 1.97
N ARG A 96 -6.47 6.15 3.01
CA ARG A 96 -7.21 4.90 2.90
C ARG A 96 -8.41 5.05 1.97
N GLN A 97 -9.11 6.18 2.09
CA GLN A 97 -10.25 6.46 1.22
C GLN A 97 -9.79 6.59 -0.24
N MET A 98 -8.73 7.33 -0.49
CA MET A 98 -8.17 7.46 -1.83
C MET A 98 -7.74 6.11 -2.40
N GLN A 99 -7.11 5.28 -1.60
CA GLN A 99 -6.70 3.94 -2.02
C GLN A 99 -7.91 3.06 -2.32
N ALA A 100 -8.96 3.14 -1.49
CA ALA A 100 -10.17 2.38 -1.71
C ALA A 100 -10.88 2.82 -2.99
N GLU A 101 -10.95 4.13 -3.23
CA GLU A 101 -11.52 4.69 -4.45
C GLU A 101 -10.72 4.27 -5.69
N ALA A 102 -9.40 4.31 -5.58
CA ALA A 102 -8.52 3.89 -6.68
C ALA A 102 -8.69 2.39 -7.00
N ARG A 103 -8.82 1.55 -5.97
CA ARG A 103 -9.09 0.13 -6.15
C ARG A 103 -10.44 -0.10 -6.80
N ARG A 104 -11.46 0.64 -6.37
CA ARG A 104 -12.80 0.54 -6.93
C ARG A 104 -12.81 0.95 -8.39
N ALA A 105 -12.17 2.07 -8.70
CA ALA A 105 -12.07 2.56 -10.07
C ALA A 105 -11.32 1.56 -10.95
N ALA A 106 -10.24 0.99 -10.44
CA ALA A 106 -9.47 -0.02 -11.18
C ALA A 106 -10.29 -1.30 -11.42
N SER A 107 -11.07 -1.72 -10.40
CA SER A 107 -11.94 -2.88 -10.51
C SER A 107 -13.05 -2.64 -11.54
N GLU A 108 -13.67 -1.48 -11.48
CA GLU A 108 -14.72 -1.11 -12.44
C GLU A 108 -14.16 -1.04 -13.87
N ALA A 109 -12.98 -0.47 -14.03
CA ALA A 109 -12.34 -0.40 -15.34
C ALA A 109 -12.01 -1.81 -15.87
N ALA A 110 -11.55 -2.70 -14.99
CA ALA A 110 -11.27 -4.08 -15.37
C ALA A 110 -12.54 -4.82 -15.77
N GLU A 111 -13.63 -4.64 -15.03
CA GLU A 111 -14.92 -5.23 -15.37
C GLU A 111 -15.43 -4.72 -16.69
N GLN A 112 -15.31 -3.42 -16.93
CA GLN A 112 -15.75 -2.83 -18.19
C GLN A 112 -14.96 -3.37 -19.37
N ARG A 113 -13.65 -3.50 -19.23
CA ARG A 113 -12.79 -4.09 -20.28
C ARG A 113 -13.21 -5.53 -20.55
N PHE A 114 -13.51 -6.26 -19.51
CA PHE A 114 -13.93 -7.65 -19.65
C PHE A 114 -15.27 -7.74 -20.39
N ARG A 115 -16.23 -6.88 -20.06
CA ARG A 115 -17.52 -6.84 -20.74
C ARG A 115 -17.35 -6.47 -22.21
N GLU A 116 -16.55 -5.46 -22.51
CA GLU A 116 -16.28 -5.04 -23.87
C GLU A 116 -15.62 -6.17 -24.68
N ALA A 117 -14.69 -6.89 -24.07
CA ALA A 117 -14.05 -8.02 -24.72
C ALA A 117 -15.05 -9.15 -24.99
N GLN A 118 -15.97 -9.42 -24.06
CA GLN A 118 -17.02 -10.41 -24.26
C GLN A 118 -17.98 -9.98 -25.37
N GLU A 119 -18.42 -8.75 -25.37
CA GLU A 119 -19.30 -8.21 -26.40
C GLU A 119 -18.65 -8.29 -27.76
N ASN A 120 -17.40 -7.92 -27.86
CA ASN A 120 -16.64 -8.01 -29.11
C ASN A 120 -16.49 -9.45 -29.59
N PHE A 121 -16.23 -10.35 -28.67
CA PHE A 121 -16.12 -11.76 -28.97
C PHE A 121 -17.44 -12.35 -29.48
N GLN A 122 -18.55 -12.01 -28.83
CA GLN A 122 -19.87 -12.45 -29.25
C GLN A 122 -20.28 -11.86 -30.61
N ALA A 123 -19.96 -10.59 -30.82
CA ALA A 123 -20.21 -9.95 -32.10
C ALA A 123 -19.43 -10.63 -33.21
N ALA A 124 -18.18 -11.01 -32.95
CA ALA A 124 -17.37 -11.73 -33.94
C ALA A 124 -17.96 -13.11 -34.22
N ILE A 125 -18.43 -13.82 -33.21
CA ILE A 125 -19.08 -15.12 -33.40
C ILE A 125 -20.36 -14.97 -34.22
N SER A 126 -21.19 -13.98 -33.89
CA SER A 126 -22.42 -13.72 -34.62
C SER A 126 -22.17 -13.37 -36.08
N ASN A 127 -21.17 -12.55 -36.33
CA ASN A 127 -20.79 -12.22 -37.72
C ASN A 127 -20.31 -13.42 -38.48
N ASN A 128 -19.55 -14.29 -37.86
CA ASN A 128 -19.08 -15.52 -38.49
C ASN A 128 -20.24 -16.50 -38.76
N ALA A 129 -21.17 -16.61 -37.82
CA ALA A 129 -22.36 -17.45 -37.98
C ALA A 129 -23.23 -16.92 -39.15
N ASP A 130 -23.42 -15.62 -39.21
CA ASP A 130 -24.18 -14.99 -40.31
C ASP A 130 -23.50 -15.21 -41.64
N SER A 131 -22.17 -15.09 -41.69
CA SER A 131 -21.39 -15.38 -42.89
C SER A 131 -21.54 -16.81 -43.35
N ASP A 132 -21.47 -17.75 -42.42
CA ASP A 132 -21.61 -19.16 -42.70
C ASP A 132 -23.01 -19.49 -43.21
N GLU A 133 -24.02 -18.94 -42.59
CA GLU A 133 -25.39 -19.10 -43.06
C GLU A 133 -25.59 -18.54 -44.43
N SER A 134 -25.03 -17.37 -44.71
CA SER A 134 -25.09 -16.73 -45.97
C SER A 134 -24.39 -17.60 -47.06
N SER A 135 -23.25 -18.15 -46.70
CA SER A 135 -22.48 -19.02 -47.59
C SER A 135 -23.26 -20.30 -47.91
N ASN A 136 -23.88 -20.89 -46.89
CA ASN A 136 -24.70 -22.08 -47.04
C ASN A 136 -25.95 -21.78 -47.90
N GLY A 137 -26.54 -20.63 -47.72
CA GLY A 137 -27.68 -20.21 -48.50
C GLY A 137 -27.36 -20.06 -49.97
N ILE A 138 -26.17 -19.61 -50.30
CA ILE A 138 -25.73 -19.47 -51.69
C ILE A 138 -25.55 -20.84 -52.35
N ASN A 139 -25.07 -21.80 -51.61
CA ASN A 139 -24.83 -23.15 -52.11
C ASN A 139 -26.07 -24.04 -52.08
N GLY A 140 -27.07 -23.58 -51.39
CA GLY A 140 -28.37 -24.25 -51.33
C GLY A 140 -29.25 -23.85 -52.52
#